data_0f8557b0c216b661106b29ea6e9e4a9c
#
_entry.id   0f8557b0c216b661106b29ea6e9e4a9c
#
_cell.length_a   1.000
_cell.length_b   1.000
_cell.length_c   1.000
_cell.angle_alpha   90.00
_cell.angle_beta   90.00
_cell.angle_gamma   90.00
#
_symmetry.space_group_name_H-M   'P 1'
#
loop_
_entity.id
_entity.type
_entity.pdbx_description
1 polymer ?
#
loop_
_entity_poly.entity_id
_entity_poly.type
_entity_poly.pdbx_seq_one_letter_code
_entity_poly.pdbx_strand_id
1 'polypeptide(L)' 'IVGTERIETEAGSFDCFILEETITTKAMMMKEVEKIKSWYAYGIGLVKEITYDKNGKLISTMILNEVNW' A
#
# COMPACT_ATOMS: atom_id res chain seq x y z
N ILE A 1 -3.14 -11.65 1.98
CA ILE A 1 -1.89 -11.67 1.17
C ILE A 1 -2.24 -12.13 -0.23
N VAL A 2 -1.97 -11.28 -1.21
CA VAL A 2 -2.24 -11.61 -2.61
C VAL A 2 -0.98 -12.03 -3.37
N GLY A 3 0.19 -11.87 -2.78
CA GLY A 3 1.43 -12.29 -3.40
C GLY A 3 2.65 -11.79 -2.66
N THR A 4 3.80 -11.92 -3.31
CA THR A 4 5.07 -11.42 -2.80
C THR A 4 5.79 -10.71 -3.93
N GLU A 5 6.62 -9.72 -3.59
CA GLU A 5 7.39 -8.94 -4.56
C GLU A 5 8.62 -8.36 -3.89
N ARG A 6 9.71 -8.27 -4.63
CA ARG A 6 10.89 -7.55 -4.15
C ARG A 6 10.76 -6.09 -4.52
N ILE A 7 10.84 -5.21 -3.53
CA ILE A 7 10.78 -3.77 -3.72
C ILE A 7 12.14 -3.16 -3.47
N GLU A 8 12.61 -2.35 -4.41
CA GLU A 8 13.86 -1.61 -4.27
C GLU A 8 13.56 -0.17 -3.87
N THR A 9 14.19 0.28 -2.79
CA THR A 9 14.04 1.64 -2.27
C THR A 9 15.42 2.23 -2.01
N GLU A 10 15.47 3.49 -1.63
CA GLU A 10 16.72 4.13 -1.21
C GLU A 10 17.30 3.49 0.05
N ALA A 11 16.46 2.85 0.86
CA ALA A 11 16.90 2.14 2.05
C ALA A 11 17.40 0.72 1.77
N GLY A 12 17.28 0.24 0.52
CA GLY A 12 17.71 -1.10 0.12
C GLY A 12 16.61 -1.88 -0.57
N SER A 13 16.84 -3.17 -0.77
CA SER A 13 15.89 -4.09 -1.38
C SER A 13 15.21 -4.94 -0.30
N PHE A 14 13.90 -5.10 -0.40
CA PHE A 14 13.12 -5.85 0.57
C PHE A 14 12.20 -6.83 -0.13
N ASP A 15 12.14 -8.06 0.38
CA ASP A 15 11.15 -9.05 -0.05
C ASP A 15 9.88 -8.79 0.73
N CYS A 16 8.82 -8.42 0.04
CA CYS A 16 7.59 -7.95 0.65
C CYS A 16 6.42 -8.87 0.40
N PHE A 17 5.51 -8.93 1.38
CA PHE A 17 4.19 -9.50 1.21
C PHE A 17 3.25 -8.40 0.71
N ILE A 18 2.41 -8.74 -0.24
CA ILE A 18 1.45 -7.80 -0.80
C ILE A 18 0.08 -8.02 -0.17
N LEU A 19 -0.46 -6.98 0.42
CA LEU A 19 -1.80 -6.97 1.01
C LEU A 19 -2.67 -6.02 0.23
N GLU A 20 -3.90 -6.42 -0.05
CA GLU A 20 -4.90 -5.55 -0.67
C GLU A 20 -6.10 -5.38 0.25
N GLU A 21 -6.56 -4.15 0.39
CA GLU A 21 -7.76 -3.81 1.14
C GLU A 21 -8.69 -2.97 0.30
N THR A 22 -9.98 -3.16 0.50
CA THR A 22 -11.00 -2.30 -0.08
C THR A 22 -11.74 -1.63 1.06
N ILE A 23 -11.73 -0.30 1.08
CA ILE A 23 -12.42 0.48 2.09
C ILE A 23 -13.62 1.14 1.44
N THR A 24 -14.80 0.88 1.98
CA THR A 24 -16.04 1.50 1.51
C THR A 24 -16.55 2.43 2.59
N THR A 25 -16.70 3.70 2.26
CA THR A 25 -17.24 4.71 3.16
C THR A 25 -18.58 5.17 2.62
N LYS A 26 -19.61 5.09 3.44
CA LYS A 26 -20.93 5.61 3.12
C LYS A 26 -21.23 6.77 4.04
N ALA A 27 -21.49 7.94 3.45
CA ALA A 27 -21.87 9.12 4.21
C ALA A 27 -23.06 9.78 3.50
N MET A 28 -24.19 9.83 4.17
CA MET A 28 -25.43 10.36 3.63
C MET A 28 -25.83 9.65 2.32
N MET A 29 -25.82 10.36 1.19
CA MET A 29 -26.17 9.79 -0.12
C MET A 29 -24.93 9.48 -0.95
N MET A 30 -23.73 9.61 -0.38
CA MET A 30 -22.48 9.36 -1.08
C MET A 30 -21.84 8.05 -0.62
N LYS A 31 -21.26 7.37 -1.58
CA LYS A 31 -20.48 6.16 -1.32
C LYS A 31 -19.11 6.33 -1.95
N GLU A 32 -18.07 6.21 -1.13
CA GLU A 32 -16.70 6.25 -1.62
C GLU A 32 -16.05 4.88 -1.42
N VAL A 33 -15.32 4.43 -2.43
CA VAL A 33 -14.59 3.18 -2.39
C VAL A 33 -13.14 3.47 -2.70
N GLU A 34 -12.25 3.03 -1.81
CA GLU A 34 -10.81 3.13 -2.01
C GLU A 34 -10.19 1.75 -1.96
N LYS A 35 -9.20 1.53 -2.80
CA LYS A 35 -8.41 0.29 -2.79
C LYS A 35 -7.00 0.64 -2.37
N ILE A 36 -6.50 -0.06 -1.35
CA ILE A 36 -5.17 0.14 -0.83
C ILE A 36 -4.36 -1.11 -1.06
N LYS A 37 -3.20 -0.96 -1.70
CA LYS A 37 -2.26 -2.04 -1.90
C LYS A 37 -1.01 -1.71 -1.10
N SER A 38 -0.63 -2.63 -0.23
CA SER A 38 0.47 -2.41 0.72
C SER A 38 1.51 -3.51 0.60
N TRP A 39 2.78 -3.14 0.70
CA TRP A 39 3.91 -4.06 0.68
C TRP A 39 4.58 -4.02 2.05
N TYR A 40 4.59 -5.16 2.74
CA TYR A 40 5.20 -5.29 4.06
C TYR A 40 6.39 -6.23 4.00
N ALA A 41 7.52 -5.80 4.54
CA ALA A 41 8.71 -6.62 4.67
C ALA A 41 8.79 -7.18 6.09
N TYR A 42 9.18 -8.45 6.21
CA TYR A 42 9.35 -9.09 7.51
C TYR A 42 10.42 -8.35 8.33
N GLY A 43 10.07 -7.98 9.55
CA GLY A 43 10.98 -7.30 10.47
C GLY A 43 11.16 -5.80 10.20
N ILE A 44 10.63 -5.29 9.08
CA ILE A 44 10.74 -3.87 8.72
C ILE A 44 9.39 -3.16 8.87
N GLY A 45 8.33 -3.80 8.41
CA GLY A 45 7.00 -3.22 8.39
C GLY A 45 6.61 -2.73 7.00
N LEU A 46 5.85 -1.65 6.93
CA LEU A 46 5.36 -1.11 5.67
C LEU A 46 6.50 -0.51 4.84
N VAL A 47 6.70 -1.04 3.63
CA VAL A 47 7.71 -0.56 2.70
C VAL A 47 7.10 0.36 1.66
N LYS A 48 5.94 0.02 1.15
CA LYS A 48 5.26 0.78 0.10
C LYS A 48 3.76 0.68 0.28
N GLU A 49 3.05 1.74 -0.05
CA GLU A 49 1.59 1.75 -0.03
C GLU A 49 1.08 2.60 -1.18
N ILE A 50 0.11 2.07 -1.90
CA ILE A 50 -0.54 2.78 -3.01
C ILE A 50 -2.03 2.77 -2.76
N THR A 51 -2.65 3.94 -2.87
CA THR A 51 -4.09 4.10 -2.72
C THR A 51 -4.71 4.48 -4.04
N TYR A 52 -5.76 3.78 -4.43
CA TYR A 52 -6.52 4.02 -5.65
C TYR A 52 -7.96 4.34 -5.32
N ASP A 53 -8.61 5.17 -6.16
CA ASP A 53 -10.03 5.42 -6.05
C ASP A 53 -10.85 4.28 -6.68
N LYS A 54 -12.17 4.40 -6.66
CA LYS A 54 -13.07 3.38 -7.22
C LYS A 54 -12.88 3.13 -8.72
N ASN A 55 -12.30 4.09 -9.42
CA ASN A 55 -12.05 4.00 -10.86
C ASN A 55 -10.65 3.49 -11.18
N GLY A 56 -9.86 3.16 -10.15
CA GLY A 56 -8.49 2.70 -10.33
C GLY A 56 -7.49 3.83 -10.51
N LYS A 57 -7.90 5.07 -10.27
CA LYS A 57 -7.02 6.22 -10.38
C LYS A 57 -6.14 6.33 -9.13
N LEU A 58 -4.87 6.58 -9.33
CA LEU A 58 -3.91 6.75 -8.24
C LEU A 58 -4.24 7.98 -7.41
N ILE A 59 -4.45 7.80 -6.11
CA ILE A 59 -4.70 8.89 -5.17
C ILE A 59 -3.41 9.27 -4.45
N SER A 60 -2.69 8.27 -3.92
CA SER A 60 -1.44 8.53 -3.21
C SER A 60 -0.49 7.35 -3.29
N THR A 61 0.79 7.64 -3.12
CA THR A 61 1.86 6.65 -3.08
C THR A 61 2.80 7.01 -1.94
N MET A 62 3.13 6.00 -1.12
CA MET A 62 4.10 6.14 -0.05
C MET A 62 5.17 5.06 -0.21
N ILE A 63 6.43 5.44 -0.14
CA ILE A 63 7.56 4.52 -0.27
C ILE A 63 8.53 4.79 0.87
N LEU A 64 9.02 3.71 1.48
CA LEU A 64 10.04 3.81 2.51
C LEU A 64 11.36 4.28 1.88
N ASN A 65 11.85 5.44 2.31
CA ASN A 65 13.12 5.99 1.83
C ASN A 65 14.25 5.78 2.83
N GLU A 66 13.92 5.50 4.07
CA GLU A 66 14.89 5.39 5.13
C GLU A 66 14.40 4.45 6.21
N VAL A 67 15.27 3.65 6.76
CA VAL A 67 14.98 2.78 7.90
C VAL A 67 15.67 3.33 9.13
N ASN A 68 14.90 3.71 10.14
CA ASN A 68 15.41 4.19 11.42
C ASN A 68 15.10 3.13 12.49
N TRP A 69 16.13 2.63 13.12
CA TRP A 69 16.04 1.61 14.17
C TRP A 69 16.18 2.22 15.56
#